data_028670aa31704945d5663ba5c9c4986c
#
_entry.id   028670aa31704945d5663ba5c9c4986c
#
_cell.length_a   1.000
_cell.length_b   1.000
_cell.length_c   1.000
_cell.angle_alpha   90.00
_cell.angle_beta   90.00
_cell.angle_gamma   90.00
#
_symmetry.space_group_name_H-M   'P 1'
#
loop_
_entity.id
_entity.type
_entity.pdbx_description
1 polymer ?
#
loop_
_entity_poly.entity_id
_entity_poly.type
_entity_poly.pdbx_seq_one_letter_code
_entity_poly.pdbx_strand_id
1 'polypeptide(L)'
;VNQLFPSIGAIDVRIDKLHVADQLWRDVRLSMSPDRNGSKIWLESSKAQGLIQLPTNKEKPIQVDMTRLYWADSGDEQPAAEPMSLTTQQDWLARWPNLRFSCQDCRYGGNALGQIRGHLYPAKQGGEVRDLHWQVANSEFNGQASSLIQDNQPKSRLQGKFVSNNTELFLGHF
;
A
#
# COMPACT_ATOMS: atom_id res chain seq x y z
N VAL A 1 -32.10 20.68 5.81
CA VAL A 1 -31.60 20.22 7.11
C VAL A 1 -30.08 20.29 7.03
N ASN A 2 -29.51 21.42 7.54
CA ASN A 2 -28.06 21.63 7.62
C ASN A 2 -27.48 20.63 8.64
N GLN A 3 -26.70 19.68 8.17
CA GLN A 3 -25.89 18.87 9.06
C GLN A 3 -24.74 19.74 9.59
N LEU A 4 -24.88 20.14 10.83
CA LEU A 4 -23.82 20.70 11.66
C LEU A 4 -22.77 19.62 11.94
N PHE A 5 -21.92 19.30 10.96
CA PHE A 5 -20.63 18.73 11.28
C PHE A 5 -19.71 19.90 11.60
N PRO A 6 -19.21 20.00 12.84
CA PRO A 6 -18.17 20.98 13.11
C PRO A 6 -17.04 20.71 12.13
N SER A 7 -16.54 21.74 11.47
CA SER A 7 -15.32 21.65 10.67
C SER A 7 -14.23 21.19 11.64
N ILE A 8 -13.90 19.90 11.58
CA ILE A 8 -12.77 19.36 12.33
C ILE A 8 -11.56 20.09 11.77
N GLY A 9 -10.95 20.93 12.60
CA GLY A 9 -9.71 21.62 12.26
C GLY A 9 -8.57 20.62 12.02
N ALA A 10 -7.38 21.13 11.79
CA ALA A 10 -6.19 20.28 11.68
C ALA A 10 -6.02 19.47 12.98
N ILE A 11 -5.72 18.19 12.84
CA ILE A 11 -5.46 17.26 13.95
C ILE A 11 -4.03 16.75 13.80
N ASP A 12 -3.23 16.93 14.85
CA ASP A 12 -1.90 16.38 14.96
C ASP A 12 -1.86 15.34 16.08
N VAL A 13 -1.41 14.14 15.75
CA VAL A 13 -1.32 13.01 16.67
C VAL A 13 0.09 12.45 16.66
N ARG A 14 0.64 12.18 17.84
CA ARG A 14 1.88 11.42 18.01
C ARG A 14 1.56 10.12 18.71
N ILE A 15 2.10 9.03 18.18
CA ILE A 15 1.88 7.67 18.67
C ILE A 15 3.25 7.02 18.83
N ASP A 16 3.63 6.68 20.06
CA ASP A 16 4.93 6.07 20.33
C ASP A 16 5.04 4.68 19.71
N LYS A 17 3.94 3.92 19.73
CA LYS A 17 3.87 2.57 19.18
C LYS A 17 2.52 2.36 18.49
N LEU A 18 2.53 2.09 17.19
CA LEU A 18 1.36 1.79 16.38
C LEU A 18 1.53 0.41 15.73
N HIS A 19 0.56 -0.47 15.96
CA HIS A 19 0.49 -1.74 15.24
C HIS A 19 -0.30 -1.55 13.95
N VAL A 20 0.35 -1.81 12.82
CA VAL A 20 -0.26 -1.79 11.49
C VAL A 20 -0.15 -3.21 10.93
N ALA A 21 -1.27 -3.92 10.90
CA ALA A 21 -1.30 -5.37 10.69
C ALA A 21 -0.39 -6.08 11.73
N ASP A 22 0.62 -6.79 11.27
CA ASP A 22 1.61 -7.50 12.08
C ASP A 22 2.90 -6.70 12.34
N GLN A 23 2.94 -5.42 11.92
CA GLN A 23 4.12 -4.57 12.02
C GLN A 23 4.01 -3.56 13.16
N LEU A 24 5.06 -3.44 13.97
CA LEU A 24 5.20 -2.38 14.95
C LEU A 24 5.90 -1.17 14.33
N TRP A 25 5.18 -0.04 14.28
CA TRP A 25 5.73 1.24 13.87
C TRP A 25 5.94 2.12 15.10
N ARG A 26 7.10 2.75 15.19
CA ARG A 26 7.48 3.61 16.33
C ARG A 26 7.50 5.07 15.89
N ASP A 27 7.30 5.96 16.86
CA ASP A 27 7.39 7.42 16.69
C ASP A 27 6.54 7.93 15.51
N VAL A 28 5.31 7.42 15.42
CA VAL A 28 4.40 7.76 14.33
C VAL A 28 3.80 9.14 14.57
N ARG A 29 3.91 10.00 13.58
CA ARG A 29 3.23 11.29 13.51
C ARG A 29 2.18 11.27 12.42
N LEU A 30 0.97 11.66 12.76
CA LEU A 30 -0.14 11.82 11.84
C LEU A 30 -0.63 13.26 11.93
N SER A 31 -0.65 13.95 10.81
CA SER A 31 -1.23 15.28 10.70
C SER A 31 -2.36 15.24 9.69
N MET A 32 -3.58 15.54 10.13
CA MET A 32 -4.77 15.55 9.27
C MET A 32 -5.27 16.98 9.09
N SER A 33 -5.55 17.36 7.87
CA SER A 33 -6.15 18.64 7.53
C SER A 33 -7.30 18.46 6.53
N PRO A 34 -8.37 19.26 6.65
CA PRO A 34 -9.40 19.28 5.63
C PRO A 34 -8.87 19.87 4.33
N ASP A 35 -9.37 19.38 3.21
CA ASP A 35 -9.14 19.92 1.87
C ASP A 35 -10.47 20.11 1.16
N ARG A 36 -10.52 20.92 0.08
CA ARG A 36 -11.74 21.21 -0.69
C ARG A 36 -12.44 19.94 -1.20
N ASN A 37 -11.68 18.89 -1.47
CA ASN A 37 -12.15 17.63 -2.04
C ASN A 37 -12.14 16.45 -1.05
N GLY A 38 -11.88 16.71 0.24
CA GLY A 38 -11.80 15.65 1.25
C GLY A 38 -10.89 15.99 2.42
N SER A 39 -10.03 15.07 2.80
CA SER A 39 -9.04 15.24 3.87
C SER A 39 -7.67 14.76 3.41
N LYS A 40 -6.63 15.41 3.89
CA LYS A 40 -5.22 15.03 3.71
C LYS A 40 -4.67 14.55 5.03
N ILE A 41 -4.00 13.42 5.01
CA ILE A 41 -3.30 12.84 6.16
C ILE A 41 -1.83 12.71 5.81
N TRP A 42 -0.97 13.44 6.50
CA TRP A 42 0.46 13.22 6.46
C TRP A 42 0.84 12.17 7.49
N LEU A 43 1.58 11.19 7.04
CA LEU A 43 2.14 10.13 7.87
C LEU A 43 3.66 10.26 7.87
N GLU A 44 4.26 10.23 9.06
CA GLU A 44 5.70 10.22 9.25
C GLU A 44 6.07 9.23 10.35
N SER A 45 6.98 8.31 10.04
CA SER A 45 7.62 7.39 10.99
C SER A 45 8.99 6.96 10.47
N SER A 46 9.71 6.16 11.23
CA SER A 46 10.97 5.55 10.77
C SER A 46 10.77 4.64 9.56
N LYS A 47 9.63 3.93 9.47
CA LYS A 47 9.33 2.94 8.43
C LYS A 47 8.43 3.46 7.30
N ALA A 48 7.69 4.53 7.53
CA ALA A 48 6.76 5.06 6.53
C ALA A 48 6.72 6.58 6.54
N GLN A 49 6.65 7.17 5.37
CA GLN A 49 6.48 8.60 5.17
C GLN A 49 5.69 8.85 3.89
N GLY A 50 4.65 9.68 3.97
CA GLY A 50 3.86 10.00 2.80
C GLY A 50 2.58 10.76 3.08
N LEU A 51 1.77 10.89 2.04
CA LEU A 51 0.49 11.59 2.04
C LEU A 51 -0.63 10.65 1.66
N ILE A 52 -1.69 10.64 2.44
CA ILE A 52 -2.94 9.93 2.14
C ILE A 52 -4.02 10.98 1.91
N GLN A 53 -4.70 10.91 0.78
CA GLN A 53 -5.81 11.79 0.44
C GLN A 53 -7.11 10.99 0.43
N LEU A 54 -8.01 11.34 1.33
CA LEU A 54 -9.33 10.74 1.47
C LEU A 54 -10.36 11.62 0.74
N PRO A 55 -10.95 11.17 -0.37
CA PRO A 55 -11.91 11.98 -1.09
C PRO A 55 -13.26 12.03 -0.36
N THR A 56 -13.95 13.16 -0.43
CA THR A 56 -15.35 13.28 0.06
C THR A 56 -16.29 12.39 -0.74
N ASN A 57 -16.07 12.30 -2.06
CA ASN A 57 -16.83 11.40 -2.92
C ASN A 57 -16.25 9.97 -2.82
N LYS A 58 -17.02 9.04 -2.26
CA LYS A 58 -16.64 7.63 -2.06
C LYS A 58 -16.40 6.84 -3.36
N GLU A 59 -16.86 7.34 -4.50
CA GLU A 59 -16.60 6.73 -5.81
C GLU A 59 -15.17 7.00 -6.32
N LYS A 60 -14.53 8.06 -5.80
CA LYS A 60 -13.15 8.37 -6.15
C LYS A 60 -12.19 7.47 -5.34
N PRO A 61 -11.06 7.08 -5.93
CA PRO A 61 -10.06 6.30 -5.20
C PRO A 61 -9.45 7.12 -4.05
N ILE A 62 -9.14 6.44 -2.97
CA ILE A 62 -8.19 6.96 -1.98
C ILE A 62 -6.83 7.07 -2.68
N GLN A 63 -6.14 8.19 -2.50
CA GLN A 63 -4.81 8.37 -3.04
C GLN A 63 -3.77 8.23 -1.92
N VAL A 64 -2.77 7.38 -2.13
CA VAL A 64 -1.69 7.12 -1.18
C VAL A 64 -0.36 7.33 -1.89
N ASP A 65 0.33 8.41 -1.55
CA ASP A 65 1.62 8.77 -2.12
C ASP A 65 2.70 8.67 -1.04
N MET A 66 3.45 7.55 -1.06
CA MET A 66 4.49 7.27 -0.10
C MET A 66 5.85 7.67 -0.66
N THR A 67 6.59 8.48 0.06
CA THR A 67 8.01 8.73 -0.22
C THR A 67 8.85 7.54 0.21
N ARG A 68 8.44 6.89 1.32
CA ARG A 68 9.13 5.73 1.89
C ARG A 68 8.11 4.79 2.53
N LEU A 69 8.29 3.48 2.31
CA LEU A 69 7.52 2.44 2.98
C LEU A 69 8.38 1.18 3.14
N TYR A 70 8.77 0.87 4.38
CA TYR A 70 9.56 -0.30 4.75
C TYR A 70 8.67 -1.28 5.50
N TRP A 71 8.26 -2.34 4.80
CA TRP A 71 7.37 -3.37 5.32
C TRP A 71 8.13 -4.64 5.63
N ALA A 72 7.74 -5.33 6.71
CA ALA A 72 8.38 -6.57 7.18
C ALA A 72 9.91 -6.44 7.40
N ASP A 73 10.38 -5.22 7.71
CA ASP A 73 11.79 -4.99 8.01
C ASP A 73 12.07 -5.53 9.42
N SER A 74 12.85 -6.62 9.50
CA SER A 74 13.06 -7.46 10.70
C SER A 74 13.93 -6.82 11.78
N GLY A 75 14.04 -5.51 11.82
CA GLY A 75 14.85 -4.79 12.80
C GLY A 75 14.36 -4.86 14.24
N ASP A 76 13.16 -5.34 14.48
CA ASP A 76 12.62 -5.55 15.83
C ASP A 76 12.29 -7.04 16.00
N GLU A 77 12.72 -7.62 17.13
CA GLU A 77 12.50 -9.00 17.57
C GLU A 77 10.98 -9.37 17.59
N GLN A 78 10.42 -9.60 16.43
CA GLN A 78 9.08 -10.14 16.33
C GLN A 78 9.18 -11.59 15.84
N PRO A 79 8.56 -12.54 16.52
CA PRO A 79 8.47 -13.89 15.99
C PRO A 79 7.89 -13.80 14.58
N ALA A 80 8.51 -14.49 13.63
CA ALA A 80 8.04 -14.52 12.24
C ALA A 80 6.55 -14.82 12.26
N ALA A 81 5.74 -13.83 11.83
CA ALA A 81 4.31 -14.05 11.71
C ALA A 81 4.12 -15.23 10.75
N GLU A 82 3.29 -16.19 11.14
CA GLU A 82 2.94 -17.29 10.24
C GLU A 82 2.43 -16.68 8.91
N PRO A 83 2.92 -17.17 7.76
CA PRO A 83 2.52 -16.62 6.49
C PRO A 83 0.99 -16.69 6.39
N MET A 84 0.36 -15.53 6.21
CA MET A 84 -1.07 -15.40 6.07
C MET A 84 -1.55 -16.33 4.94
N SER A 85 -2.54 -17.18 5.20
CA SER A 85 -3.05 -18.08 4.17
C SER A 85 -3.51 -17.28 2.95
N LEU A 86 -3.38 -17.83 1.75
CA LEU A 86 -3.78 -17.15 0.51
C LEU A 86 -5.25 -16.70 0.56
N THR A 87 -6.12 -17.49 1.17
CA THR A 87 -7.54 -17.15 1.38
C THR A 87 -7.69 -15.91 2.27
N THR A 88 -6.94 -15.82 3.35
CA THR A 88 -6.95 -14.66 4.25
C THR A 88 -6.45 -13.40 3.55
N GLN A 89 -5.42 -13.51 2.71
CA GLN A 89 -4.91 -12.38 1.92
C GLN A 89 -5.94 -11.85 0.93
N GLN A 90 -6.70 -12.73 0.30
CA GLN A 90 -7.72 -12.35 -0.69
C GLN A 90 -8.95 -11.73 -0.05
N ASP A 91 -9.41 -12.26 1.08
CA ASP A 91 -10.46 -11.65 1.88
C ASP A 91 -10.07 -10.25 2.36
N TRP A 92 -8.81 -10.08 2.69
CA TRP A 92 -8.26 -8.78 3.07
C TRP A 92 -8.28 -7.80 1.89
N LEU A 93 -7.82 -8.21 0.69
CA LEU A 93 -7.86 -7.39 -0.52
C LEU A 93 -9.28 -7.00 -0.94
N ALA A 94 -10.26 -7.91 -0.77
CA ALA A 94 -11.66 -7.63 -1.09
C ALA A 94 -12.30 -6.53 -0.21
N ARG A 95 -11.74 -6.28 0.97
CA ARG A 95 -12.20 -5.24 1.90
C ARG A 95 -11.55 -3.89 1.69
N TRP A 96 -10.53 -3.82 0.84
CA TRP A 96 -9.85 -2.56 0.57
C TRP A 96 -10.74 -1.63 -0.26
N PRO A 97 -10.62 -0.33 -0.05
CA PRO A 97 -11.26 0.63 -0.93
C PRO A 97 -10.58 0.66 -2.29
N ASN A 98 -11.24 1.29 -3.27
CA ASN A 98 -10.59 1.68 -4.51
C ASN A 98 -9.40 2.60 -4.16
N LEU A 99 -8.19 2.22 -4.55
CA LEU A 99 -6.96 2.84 -4.06
C LEU A 99 -5.99 3.10 -5.20
N ARG A 100 -5.58 4.35 -5.38
CA ARG A 100 -4.42 4.71 -6.20
C ARG A 100 -3.22 4.88 -5.30
N PHE A 101 -2.16 4.16 -5.56
CA PHE A 101 -0.96 4.21 -4.74
C PHE A 101 0.29 4.50 -5.55
N SER A 102 1.23 5.17 -4.90
CA SER A 102 2.61 5.33 -5.36
C SER A 102 3.57 5.20 -4.17
N CYS A 103 4.73 4.66 -4.41
CA CYS A 103 5.80 4.58 -3.42
C CYS A 103 7.15 4.75 -4.12
N GLN A 104 7.99 5.64 -3.61
CA GLN A 104 9.27 5.97 -4.24
C GLN A 104 10.41 5.09 -3.72
N ASP A 105 10.47 4.82 -2.41
CA ASP A 105 11.42 3.91 -1.76
C ASP A 105 10.63 2.87 -0.97
N CYS A 106 10.28 1.79 -1.66
CA CYS A 106 9.60 0.65 -1.08
C CYS A 106 10.58 -0.46 -0.74
N ARG A 107 10.39 -1.08 0.44
CA ARG A 107 11.15 -2.25 0.88
C ARG A 107 10.23 -3.28 1.51
N TYR A 108 10.60 -4.55 1.33
CA TYR A 108 9.94 -5.68 1.95
C TYR A 108 10.96 -6.66 2.51
N GLY A 109 10.91 -6.96 3.80
CA GLY A 109 11.85 -7.88 4.45
C GLY A 109 13.32 -7.44 4.31
N GLY A 110 13.61 -6.14 4.30
CA GLY A 110 14.95 -5.60 4.04
C GLY A 110 15.34 -5.50 2.56
N ASN A 111 14.60 -6.14 1.66
CA ASN A 111 14.88 -6.08 0.21
C ASN A 111 14.28 -4.81 -0.42
N ALA A 112 15.08 -4.12 -1.24
CA ALA A 112 14.58 -2.97 -1.98
C ALA A 112 13.61 -3.42 -3.09
N LEU A 113 12.36 -2.98 -3.01
CA LEU A 113 11.38 -3.13 -4.08
C LEU A 113 11.43 -1.96 -5.08
N GLY A 114 12.13 -0.87 -4.71
CA GLY A 114 12.25 0.31 -5.55
C GLY A 114 10.96 1.14 -5.62
N GLN A 115 10.65 1.65 -6.81
CA GLN A 115 9.47 2.47 -7.05
C GLN A 115 8.31 1.63 -7.55
N ILE A 116 7.14 1.80 -6.94
CA ILE A 116 5.93 1.08 -7.31
C ILE A 116 4.78 2.08 -7.39
N ARG A 117 3.96 1.99 -8.43
CA ARG A 117 2.69 2.71 -8.51
C ARG A 117 1.65 1.85 -9.22
N GLY A 118 0.38 2.07 -8.89
CA GLY A 118 -0.70 1.33 -9.50
C GLY A 118 -2.06 1.76 -8.95
N HIS A 119 -3.09 1.13 -9.45
CA HIS A 119 -4.45 1.36 -9.07
C HIS A 119 -5.11 0.04 -8.65
N LEU A 120 -5.37 -0.11 -7.35
CA LEU A 120 -6.03 -1.28 -6.78
C LEU A 120 -7.55 -1.13 -6.88
N TYR A 121 -8.16 -2.09 -7.51
CA TYR A 121 -9.59 -2.28 -7.61
C TYR A 121 -9.99 -3.49 -6.76
N PRO A 122 -10.74 -3.32 -5.68
CA PRO A 122 -11.25 -4.44 -4.92
C PRO A 122 -12.28 -5.22 -5.76
N ALA A 123 -12.27 -6.53 -5.63
CA ALA A 123 -13.24 -7.45 -6.22
C ALA A 123 -13.90 -8.27 -5.11
N LYS A 124 -15.06 -8.88 -5.37
CA LYS A 124 -15.80 -9.66 -4.37
C LYS A 124 -14.97 -10.78 -3.73
N GLN A 125 -13.99 -11.29 -4.47
CA GLN A 125 -13.16 -12.42 -4.05
C GLN A 125 -11.68 -12.12 -4.34
N GLY A 126 -11.16 -10.99 -3.81
CA GLY A 126 -9.78 -10.59 -3.99
C GLY A 126 -9.61 -9.17 -4.50
N GLY A 127 -8.69 -8.95 -5.44
CA GLY A 127 -8.41 -7.62 -5.99
C GLY A 127 -7.60 -7.65 -7.29
N GLU A 128 -7.67 -6.54 -8.01
CA GLU A 128 -6.89 -6.31 -9.22
C GLU A 128 -6.06 -5.04 -9.06
N VAL A 129 -4.83 -5.06 -9.49
CA VAL A 129 -3.99 -3.87 -9.66
C VAL A 129 -3.82 -3.61 -11.14
N ARG A 130 -4.29 -2.46 -11.60
CA ARG A 130 -4.14 -1.98 -12.98
C ARG A 130 -3.13 -0.85 -13.02
N ASP A 131 -2.64 -0.55 -14.21
CA ASP A 131 -1.63 0.49 -14.42
C ASP A 131 -0.41 0.31 -13.50
N LEU A 132 -0.07 -0.96 -13.21
CA LEU A 132 1.05 -1.30 -12.36
C LEU A 132 2.34 -0.94 -13.09
N HIS A 133 3.09 -0.03 -12.49
CA HIS A 133 4.43 0.32 -12.89
C HIS A 133 5.36 0.02 -11.70
N TRP A 134 6.34 -0.81 -11.95
CA TRP A 134 7.31 -1.21 -10.95
C TRP A 134 8.72 -1.07 -11.51
N GLN A 135 9.54 -0.28 -10.82
CA GLN A 135 10.91 -0.01 -11.20
C GLN A 135 11.84 -0.32 -10.03
N VAL A 136 12.78 -1.22 -10.25
CA VAL A 136 13.82 -1.59 -9.28
C VAL A 136 15.16 -1.72 -9.97
N ALA A 137 16.19 -1.06 -9.46
CA ALA A 137 17.50 -0.98 -10.10
C ALA A 137 17.38 -0.58 -11.58
N ASN A 138 17.88 -1.41 -12.50
CA ASN A 138 17.83 -1.19 -13.93
C ASN A 138 16.72 -2.01 -14.62
N SER A 139 15.68 -2.37 -13.89
CA SER A 139 14.57 -3.19 -14.35
C SER A 139 13.26 -2.44 -14.20
N GLU A 140 12.37 -2.61 -15.15
CA GLU A 140 11.05 -1.97 -15.19
C GLU A 140 9.99 -2.99 -15.62
N PHE A 141 8.87 -3.00 -14.92
CA PHE A 141 7.68 -3.74 -15.28
C PHE A 141 6.49 -2.80 -15.44
N ASN A 142 5.77 -2.92 -16.54
CA ASN A 142 4.52 -2.22 -16.80
C ASN A 142 3.43 -3.23 -17.12
N GLY A 143 2.33 -3.21 -16.36
CA GLY A 143 1.28 -4.20 -16.58
C GLY A 143 0.16 -4.14 -15.57
N GLN A 144 -0.34 -5.30 -15.22
CA GLN A 144 -1.41 -5.51 -14.25
C GLN A 144 -1.20 -6.79 -13.46
N ALA A 145 -1.76 -6.84 -12.26
CA ALA A 145 -1.75 -8.00 -11.39
C ALA A 145 -3.17 -8.28 -10.89
N SER A 146 -3.50 -9.52 -10.64
CA SER A 146 -4.74 -9.89 -9.98
C SER A 146 -4.51 -11.05 -9.02
N SER A 147 -5.27 -11.06 -7.93
CA SER A 147 -5.35 -12.19 -7.02
C SER A 147 -6.82 -12.41 -6.68
N LEU A 148 -7.40 -13.46 -7.23
CA LEU A 148 -8.84 -13.75 -7.18
C LEU A 148 -9.07 -15.19 -6.75
N ILE A 149 -10.20 -15.46 -6.09
CA ILE A 149 -10.67 -16.83 -5.85
C ILE A 149 -11.50 -17.26 -7.08
N GLN A 150 -11.05 -18.31 -7.75
CA GLN A 150 -11.77 -18.94 -8.87
C GLN A 150 -11.88 -20.43 -8.60
N ASP A 151 -13.09 -20.99 -8.69
CA ASP A 151 -13.36 -22.40 -8.41
C ASP A 151 -12.88 -22.83 -7.01
N ASN A 152 -13.09 -21.97 -6.02
CA ASN A 152 -12.66 -22.13 -4.63
C ASN A 152 -11.14 -22.27 -4.44
N GLN A 153 -10.36 -21.83 -5.42
CA GLN A 153 -8.90 -21.81 -5.38
C GLN A 153 -8.35 -20.40 -5.61
N PRO A 154 -7.32 -20.01 -4.85
CA PRO A 154 -6.63 -18.74 -5.09
C PRO A 154 -5.83 -18.80 -6.40
N LYS A 155 -6.10 -17.86 -7.29
CA LYS A 155 -5.36 -17.69 -8.55
C LYS A 155 -4.78 -16.28 -8.59
N SER A 156 -3.46 -16.20 -8.69
CA SER A 156 -2.75 -14.95 -8.91
C SER A 156 -2.21 -14.90 -10.33
N ARG A 157 -2.32 -13.74 -10.96
CA ARG A 157 -1.86 -13.52 -12.33
C ARG A 157 -1.12 -12.19 -12.39
N LEU A 158 0.03 -12.21 -13.03
CA LEU A 158 0.81 -11.03 -13.42
C LEU A 158 0.91 -11.00 -14.93
N GLN A 159 0.56 -9.89 -15.55
CA GLN A 159 0.58 -9.72 -16.99
C GLN A 159 1.11 -8.34 -17.37
N GLY A 160 2.10 -8.28 -18.24
CA GLY A 160 2.68 -7.01 -18.65
C GLY A 160 3.95 -7.15 -19.46
N LYS A 161 4.65 -6.02 -19.61
CA LYS A 161 5.95 -5.93 -20.28
C LYS A 161 7.03 -5.71 -19.23
N PHE A 162 8.04 -6.57 -19.27
CA PHE A 162 9.23 -6.46 -18.44
C PHE A 162 10.43 -6.05 -19.33
N VAL A 163 11.20 -5.09 -18.85
CA VAL A 163 12.45 -4.64 -19.47
C VAL A 163 13.52 -4.62 -18.40
N SER A 164 14.66 -5.26 -18.65
CA SER A 164 15.79 -5.27 -17.73
C SER A 164 17.11 -5.30 -18.51
N ASN A 165 18.07 -4.53 -18.04
CA ASN A 165 19.43 -4.58 -18.53
C ASN A 165 20.28 -5.63 -17.79
N ASN A 166 19.76 -6.17 -16.68
CA ASN A 166 20.38 -7.25 -15.90
C ASN A 166 19.30 -8.11 -15.23
N THR A 167 18.98 -9.23 -15.84
CA THR A 167 17.94 -10.15 -15.39
C THR A 167 18.30 -10.90 -14.09
N GLU A 168 19.59 -11.13 -13.84
CA GLU A 168 20.03 -11.83 -12.62
C GLU A 168 19.74 -11.03 -11.36
N LEU A 169 19.96 -9.71 -11.40
CA LEU A 169 19.63 -8.83 -10.27
C LEU A 169 18.13 -8.80 -9.97
N PHE A 170 17.28 -8.87 -10.98
CA PHE A 170 15.84 -8.90 -10.80
C PHE A 170 15.36 -10.22 -10.17
N LEU A 171 15.83 -11.36 -10.68
CA LEU A 171 15.43 -12.69 -10.19
C LEU A 171 15.98 -12.99 -8.79
N GLY A 172 17.09 -12.35 -8.41
CA GLY A 172 17.66 -12.48 -7.06
C GLY A 172 16.83 -11.80 -5.94
N HIS A 173 15.77 -11.08 -6.27
CA HIS A 173 14.85 -10.45 -5.32
C HIS A 173 13.60 -11.31 -5.02
N PHE A 174 13.44 -12.46 -5.64
CA PHE A 174 12.37 -13.45 -5.44
C PHE A 174 12.95 -14.78 -4.96
#